data_232a13476530e878602d9ebcdb3be2f2
#
_entry.id   232a13476530e878602d9ebcdb3be2f2
#
_cell.length_a   1.000
_cell.length_b   1.000
_cell.length_c   1.000
_cell.angle_alpha   90.00
_cell.angle_beta   90.00
_cell.angle_gamma   90.00
#
_symmetry.space_group_name_H-M   'P 1'
#
loop_
_entity.id
_entity.type
_entity.pdbx_description
1 polymer ?
#
loop_
_entity_poly.entity_id
_entity_poly.type
_entity_poly.pdbx_seq_one_letter_code
_entity_poly.pdbx_strand_id
1 'polypeptide(L)'
;MGNLLKQAQQMQREFDRVQAELLEEVITSAAGGGAVQVEVNGDGQVLSVELSPTLTGLGDESAKALEALILTAVSDGIARSKELRKERLARITGGLNLPGLF
;
A
#
# COMPACT_ATOMS: atom_id res chain seq x y z
N MET A 1 29.90 20.83 -11.03
CA MET A 1 28.64 21.53 -10.66
C MET A 1 27.47 21.08 -11.53
N GLY A 2 27.57 21.14 -12.86
CA GLY A 2 26.48 20.74 -13.75
C GLY A 2 26.06 19.29 -13.63
N ASN A 3 26.97 18.38 -13.30
CA ASN A 3 26.66 16.96 -13.17
C ASN A 3 25.81 16.65 -11.94
N LEU A 4 26.05 17.35 -10.84
CA LEU A 4 25.28 17.16 -9.61
C LEU A 4 23.83 17.63 -9.80
N LEU A 5 23.66 18.75 -10.49
CA LEU A 5 22.32 19.26 -10.80
C LEU A 5 21.55 18.33 -11.72
N LYS A 6 22.22 17.80 -12.75
CA LYS A 6 21.60 16.83 -13.67
C LYS A 6 21.21 15.56 -12.94
N GLN A 7 22.05 15.06 -12.05
CA GLN A 7 21.76 13.87 -11.24
C GLN A 7 20.55 14.11 -10.34
N ALA A 8 20.48 15.29 -9.71
CA ALA A 8 19.35 15.64 -8.86
C ALA A 8 18.05 15.72 -9.65
N GLN A 9 18.09 16.32 -10.83
CA GLN A 9 16.92 16.42 -11.71
C GLN A 9 16.48 15.05 -12.21
N GLN A 10 17.44 14.18 -12.56
CA GLN A 10 17.15 12.84 -12.99
C GLN A 10 16.53 12.01 -11.87
N MET A 11 17.06 12.14 -10.66
CA MET A 11 16.52 11.46 -9.48
C MET A 11 15.09 11.93 -9.21
N GLN A 12 14.82 13.23 -9.33
CA GLN A 12 13.48 13.77 -9.15
C GLN A 12 12.50 13.17 -10.17
N ARG A 13 12.90 13.06 -11.41
CA ARG A 13 12.06 12.42 -12.46
C ARG A 13 11.79 10.96 -12.15
N GLU A 14 12.79 10.24 -11.61
CA GLU A 14 12.62 8.84 -11.21
C GLU A 14 11.64 8.72 -10.05
N PHE A 15 11.73 9.61 -9.05
CA PHE A 15 10.77 9.64 -7.95
C PHE A 15 9.36 9.88 -8.45
N ASP A 16 9.18 10.86 -9.34
CA ASP A 16 7.86 11.19 -9.89
C ASP A 16 7.28 10.03 -10.68
N ARG A 17 8.12 9.33 -11.47
CA ARG A 17 7.71 8.16 -12.24
C ARG A 17 7.26 7.02 -11.31
N VAL A 18 8.07 6.73 -10.29
CA VAL A 18 7.74 5.66 -9.33
C VAL A 18 6.48 6.00 -8.56
N GLN A 19 6.30 7.25 -8.16
CA GLN A 19 5.10 7.69 -7.47
C GLN A 19 3.85 7.47 -8.34
N ALA A 20 3.93 7.80 -9.62
CA ALA A 20 2.83 7.56 -10.55
C ALA A 20 2.54 6.07 -10.72
N GLU A 21 3.58 5.23 -10.82
CA GLU A 21 3.43 3.78 -10.91
C GLU A 21 2.78 3.20 -9.65
N LEU A 22 3.18 3.69 -8.47
CA LEU A 22 2.64 3.22 -7.20
C LEU A 22 1.14 3.50 -7.08
N LEU A 23 0.66 4.61 -7.61
CA LEU A 23 -0.77 4.93 -7.61
C LEU A 23 -1.58 3.90 -8.41
N GLU A 24 -0.97 3.29 -9.42
CA GLU A 24 -1.62 2.29 -10.28
C GLU A 24 -1.42 0.85 -9.78
N GLU A 25 -0.51 0.63 -8.84
CA GLU A 25 -0.29 -0.70 -8.27
C GLU A 25 -1.46 -1.08 -7.37
N VAL A 26 -1.88 -2.34 -7.45
CA VAL A 26 -2.96 -2.86 -6.62
C VAL A 26 -2.42 -3.99 -5.75
N ILE A 27 -2.58 -3.83 -4.44
CA ILE A 27 -2.21 -4.83 -3.44
C ILE A 27 -3.50 -5.38 -2.86
N THR A 28 -3.67 -6.69 -2.91
CA THR A 28 -4.84 -7.34 -2.34
C THR A 28 -4.49 -7.95 -1.00
N SER A 29 -5.28 -7.64 0.02
CA SER A 29 -5.15 -8.18 1.35
C SER A 29 -6.46 -8.86 1.74
N ALA A 30 -6.38 -9.91 2.54
CA ALA A 30 -7.57 -10.67 2.96
C ALA A 30 -7.47 -11.06 4.42
N ALA A 31 -8.63 -11.28 5.04
CA ALA A 31 -8.73 -11.78 6.39
C ALA A 31 -9.92 -12.72 6.49
N GLY A 32 -9.89 -13.60 7.51
CA GLY A 32 -10.98 -14.56 7.74
C GLY A 32 -11.15 -15.58 6.63
N GLY A 33 -10.05 -16.06 6.05
CA GLY A 33 -10.10 -17.05 4.97
C GLY A 33 -10.70 -16.54 3.67
N GLY A 34 -10.59 -15.23 3.43
CA GLY A 34 -11.16 -14.59 2.24
C GLY A 34 -12.55 -13.99 2.46
N ALA A 35 -13.04 -14.04 3.70
CA ALA A 35 -14.36 -13.45 4.02
C ALA A 35 -14.36 -11.93 3.84
N VAL A 36 -13.20 -11.30 4.06
CA VAL A 36 -12.97 -9.88 3.80
C VAL A 36 -11.80 -9.77 2.84
N GLN A 37 -11.96 -9.02 1.76
CA GLN A 37 -10.89 -8.71 0.83
C GLN A 37 -10.79 -7.21 0.65
N VAL A 38 -9.57 -6.69 0.68
CA VAL A 38 -9.30 -5.25 0.59
C VAL A 38 -8.27 -5.03 -0.52
N GLU A 39 -8.52 -4.03 -1.35
CA GLU A 39 -7.54 -3.58 -2.33
C GLU A 39 -6.99 -2.23 -1.91
N VAL A 40 -5.66 -2.11 -1.94
CA VAL A 40 -4.93 -0.89 -1.55
C VAL A 40 -3.93 -0.59 -2.66
N ASN A 41 -3.77 0.67 -3.05
CA ASN A 41 -2.73 1.00 -4.01
C ASN A 41 -1.37 1.18 -3.33
N GLY A 42 -0.32 1.42 -4.14
CA GLY A 42 1.03 1.60 -3.62
C GLY A 42 1.24 2.90 -2.84
N ASP A 43 0.28 3.80 -2.87
CA ASP A 43 0.30 5.06 -2.10
C ASP A 43 -0.47 4.96 -0.78
N GLY A 44 -0.94 3.76 -0.44
CA GLY A 44 -1.63 3.52 0.83
C GLY A 44 -3.11 3.87 0.81
N GLN A 45 -3.69 4.10 -0.36
CA GLN A 45 -5.12 4.40 -0.48
C GLN A 45 -5.91 3.10 -0.56
N VAL A 46 -6.95 2.98 0.24
CA VAL A 46 -7.87 1.85 0.18
C VAL A 46 -8.80 2.06 -1.01
N LEU A 47 -8.77 1.14 -1.96
CA LEU A 47 -9.53 1.23 -3.20
C LEU A 47 -10.88 0.52 -3.11
N SER A 48 -10.93 -0.61 -2.41
CA SER A 48 -12.16 -1.38 -2.27
C SER A 48 -12.12 -2.24 -1.01
N VAL A 49 -13.30 -2.56 -0.52
CA VAL A 49 -13.51 -3.53 0.54
C VAL A 49 -14.65 -4.43 0.08
N GLU A 50 -14.38 -5.73 -0.04
CA GLU A 50 -15.38 -6.71 -0.42
C GLU A 50 -15.64 -7.67 0.74
N LEU A 51 -16.91 -7.91 1.01
CA LEU A 51 -17.36 -8.81 2.06
C LEU A 51 -18.05 -10.01 1.43
N SER A 52 -17.76 -11.20 1.96
CA SER A 52 -18.45 -12.40 1.51
C SER A 52 -19.94 -12.28 1.82
N PRO A 53 -20.83 -12.63 0.88
CA PRO A 53 -22.28 -12.59 1.13
C PRO A 53 -22.74 -13.45 2.32
N THR A 54 -21.97 -14.46 2.68
CA THR A 54 -22.30 -15.32 3.82
C THR A 54 -22.14 -14.63 5.16
N LEU A 55 -21.44 -13.47 5.20
CA LEU A 55 -21.26 -12.69 6.43
C LEU A 55 -22.42 -11.73 6.70
N THR A 56 -23.27 -11.49 5.72
CA THR A 56 -24.40 -10.56 5.87
C THR A 56 -25.58 -11.26 6.56
N GLY A 57 -26.30 -10.55 7.40
CA GLY A 57 -27.48 -11.07 8.09
C GLY A 57 -27.19 -11.81 9.39
N LEU A 58 -25.96 -11.80 9.86
CA LEU A 58 -25.57 -12.37 11.14
C LEU A 58 -25.74 -11.32 12.26
N GLY A 59 -25.94 -11.76 13.48
CA GLY A 59 -26.22 -10.87 14.63
C GLY A 59 -25.04 -10.02 15.09
N ASP A 60 -25.24 -9.29 16.21
CA ASP A 60 -24.27 -8.31 16.72
C ASP A 60 -22.86 -8.85 16.96
N GLU A 61 -22.74 -10.08 17.45
CA GLU A 61 -21.42 -10.69 17.65
C GLU A 61 -20.66 -10.85 16.34
N SER A 62 -21.38 -11.18 15.28
CA SER A 62 -20.79 -11.33 13.95
C SER A 62 -20.39 -10.00 13.37
N ALA A 63 -21.12 -8.94 13.69
CA ALA A 63 -20.75 -7.58 13.28
C ALA A 63 -19.41 -7.17 13.87
N LYS A 64 -19.19 -7.46 15.16
CA LYS A 64 -17.91 -7.17 15.82
C LYS A 64 -16.76 -7.99 15.25
N ALA A 65 -17.00 -9.25 14.96
CA ALA A 65 -16.01 -10.11 14.33
C ALA A 65 -15.66 -9.59 12.95
N LEU A 66 -16.66 -9.14 12.20
CA LEU A 66 -16.45 -8.55 10.88
C LEU A 66 -15.63 -7.27 10.94
N GLU A 67 -15.93 -6.39 11.91
CA GLU A 67 -15.15 -5.17 12.12
C GLU A 67 -13.68 -5.48 12.35
N ALA A 68 -13.38 -6.50 13.18
CA ALA A 68 -12.01 -6.93 13.45
C ALA A 68 -11.32 -7.45 12.20
N LEU A 69 -12.02 -8.20 11.36
CA LEU A 69 -11.48 -8.72 10.11
C LEU A 69 -11.20 -7.61 9.12
N ILE A 70 -12.08 -6.62 9.02
CA ILE A 70 -11.88 -5.45 8.15
C ILE A 70 -10.64 -4.67 8.61
N LEU A 71 -10.53 -4.44 9.91
CA LEU A 71 -9.37 -3.72 10.46
C LEU A 71 -8.07 -4.46 10.15
N THR A 72 -8.05 -5.77 10.32
CA THR A 72 -6.89 -6.61 10.04
C THR A 72 -6.50 -6.53 8.56
N ALA A 73 -7.46 -6.71 7.66
CA ALA A 73 -7.21 -6.69 6.22
C ALA A 73 -6.73 -5.31 5.74
N VAL A 74 -7.35 -4.24 6.20
CA VAL A 74 -6.96 -2.87 5.85
C VAL A 74 -5.56 -2.56 6.36
N SER A 75 -5.29 -2.88 7.63
CA SER A 75 -3.98 -2.62 8.25
C SER A 75 -2.86 -3.37 7.54
N ASP A 76 -3.10 -4.64 7.21
CA ASP A 76 -2.12 -5.44 6.47
C ASP A 76 -1.87 -4.89 5.07
N GLY A 77 -2.94 -4.53 4.36
CA GLY A 77 -2.82 -3.94 3.03
C GLY A 77 -2.02 -2.65 3.03
N ILE A 78 -2.29 -1.77 3.98
CA ILE A 78 -1.54 -0.50 4.12
C ILE A 78 -0.08 -0.76 4.47
N ALA A 79 0.19 -1.71 5.37
CA ALA A 79 1.55 -2.06 5.75
C ALA A 79 2.34 -2.58 4.54
N ARG A 80 1.73 -3.44 3.74
CA ARG A 80 2.36 -3.98 2.53
C ARG A 80 2.58 -2.90 1.48
N SER A 81 1.66 -1.94 1.37
CA SER A 81 1.80 -0.79 0.50
C SER A 81 3.02 0.05 0.89
N LYS A 82 3.20 0.31 2.18
CA LYS A 82 4.36 1.06 2.70
C LYS A 82 5.67 0.35 2.39
N GLU A 83 5.71 -0.97 2.54
CA GLU A 83 6.89 -1.76 2.22
C GLU A 83 7.22 -1.72 0.73
N LEU A 84 6.21 -1.84 -0.12
CA LEU A 84 6.39 -1.74 -1.57
C LEU A 84 6.94 -0.38 -1.96
N ARG A 85 6.37 0.69 -1.43
CA ARG A 85 6.82 2.05 -1.69
C ARG A 85 8.26 2.26 -1.26
N LYS A 86 8.59 1.81 -0.06
CA LYS A 86 9.95 1.90 0.48
C LYS A 86 10.95 1.18 -0.41
N GLU A 87 10.62 -0.03 -0.85
CA GLU A 87 11.46 -0.83 -1.73
C GLU A 87 11.68 -0.16 -3.09
N ARG A 88 10.59 0.35 -3.69
CA ARG A 88 10.67 1.01 -4.99
C ARG A 88 11.51 2.29 -4.94
N LEU A 89 11.35 3.09 -3.89
CA LEU A 89 12.11 4.33 -3.71
C LEU A 89 13.57 4.05 -3.37
N ALA A 90 13.85 2.99 -2.62
CA ALA A 90 15.23 2.60 -2.31
C ALA A 90 16.05 2.25 -3.55
N ARG A 91 15.41 1.71 -4.58
CA ARG A 91 16.08 1.38 -5.84
C ARG A 91 16.58 2.64 -6.56
N ILE A 92 15.90 3.75 -6.42
CA ILE A 92 16.30 5.02 -7.04
C ILE A 92 17.60 5.54 -6.41
N THR A 93 17.72 5.40 -5.11
CA THR A 93 18.90 5.87 -4.37
C THR A 93 20.05 4.86 -4.37
N GLY A 94 19.91 3.74 -5.10
CA GLY A 94 20.92 2.70 -5.15
C GLY A 94 21.17 1.99 -3.83
N GLY A 95 20.15 1.93 -2.99
CA GLY A 95 20.24 1.33 -1.66
C GLY A 95 20.78 2.25 -0.59
N LEU A 96 21.01 3.52 -0.91
CA LEU A 96 21.43 4.49 0.09
C LEU A 96 20.31 4.71 1.10
N ASN A 97 20.66 4.55 2.37
CA ASN A 97 19.70 4.75 3.45
C ASN A 97 19.83 6.20 3.92
N LEU A 98 18.99 7.06 3.35
CA LEU A 98 18.99 8.49 3.68
C LEU A 98 17.86 8.75 4.69
N PRO A 99 18.22 9.08 5.95
CA PRO A 99 17.21 9.36 6.97
C PRO A 99 16.33 10.54 6.55
N GLY A 100 15.03 10.39 6.73
CA GLY A 100 14.05 11.43 6.42
C GLY A 100 13.52 11.44 5.00
N LEU A 101 14.06 10.60 4.10
CA LEU A 101 13.55 10.49 2.72
C LEU A 101 12.42 9.46 2.58
N PHE A 102 12.37 8.50 3.48
CA PHE A 102 11.40 7.42 3.39
C PHE A 102 10.55 7.34 4.67
#